data_b0ec02d6af978851c81783c571aae9b3
#
_entry.id   b0ec02d6af978851c81783c571aae9b3
#
_cell.length_a   1.000
_cell.length_b   1.000
_cell.length_c   1.000
_cell.angle_alpha   90.00
_cell.angle_beta   90.00
_cell.angle_gamma   90.00
#
_symmetry.space_group_name_H-M   'P 1'
#
loop_
_entity.id
_entity.type
_entity.pdbx_description
1 polymer ?
#
loop_
_entity_poly.entity_id
_entity_poly.type
_entity_poly.pdbx_seq_one_letter_code
_entity_poly.pdbx_strand_id
1 'polypeptide(L)'
;MRDLIEIHCGLRFDDSQRASVSASMQARMEQLGLAREDDYLERLLGGAPALVETELRHLLNLVTVTETCFFRDASQFRLLRNYIMPALIADRATCANGARAIRIWSAGCSSGEEAYSIAIALDEASVFTALPERSVEIIGSDLNTKA
;
A
#
# COMPACT_ATOMS: atom_id res chain seq x y z
N MET A 1 6.42 -15.14 -15.56
CA MET A 1 5.91 -13.82 -15.13
C MET A 1 5.40 -13.81 -13.69
N ARG A 2 4.41 -14.59 -13.30
CA ARG A 2 3.89 -14.63 -11.90
C ARG A 2 5.00 -14.80 -10.87
N ASP A 3 5.86 -15.78 -11.07
CA ASP A 3 6.96 -16.09 -10.16
C ASP A 3 7.95 -14.91 -10.03
N LEU A 4 8.18 -14.16 -11.12
CA LEU A 4 9.00 -12.96 -11.09
C LEU A 4 8.39 -11.87 -10.22
N ILE A 5 7.10 -11.61 -10.37
CA ILE A 5 6.39 -10.62 -9.54
C ILE A 5 6.36 -11.09 -8.07
N GLU A 6 6.10 -12.37 -7.82
CA GLU A 6 6.11 -12.92 -6.47
C GLU A 6 7.48 -12.77 -5.80
N ILE A 7 8.57 -13.13 -6.50
CA ILE A 7 9.93 -13.08 -5.97
C ILE A 7 10.36 -11.62 -5.67
N HIS A 8 10.04 -10.67 -6.55
CA HIS A 8 10.54 -9.31 -6.44
C HIS A 8 9.63 -8.38 -5.62
N CYS A 9 8.33 -8.67 -5.59
CA CYS A 9 7.32 -7.76 -5.02
C CYS A 9 6.48 -8.40 -3.92
N GLY A 10 6.59 -9.71 -3.70
CA GLY A 10 5.80 -10.45 -2.72
C GLY A 10 4.32 -10.62 -3.09
N LEU A 11 3.90 -10.17 -4.28
CA LEU A 11 2.51 -10.27 -4.72
C LEU A 11 2.21 -11.65 -5.29
N ARG A 12 1.22 -12.32 -4.70
CA ARG A 12 0.69 -13.58 -5.19
C ARG A 12 -0.61 -13.35 -5.96
N PHE A 13 -0.69 -13.94 -7.14
CA PHE A 13 -1.89 -13.93 -7.96
C PHE A 13 -2.46 -15.33 -8.03
N ASP A 14 -3.74 -15.47 -7.71
CA ASP A 14 -4.47 -16.70 -7.89
C ASP A 14 -4.87 -16.92 -9.37
N ASP A 15 -5.50 -18.05 -9.66
CA ASP A 15 -5.88 -18.39 -11.04
C ASP A 15 -7.00 -17.47 -11.57
N SER A 16 -7.81 -16.87 -10.71
CA SER A 16 -8.85 -15.91 -11.13
C SER A 16 -8.25 -14.59 -11.65
N GLN A 17 -7.08 -14.21 -11.14
CA GLN A 17 -6.37 -12.99 -11.52
C GLN A 17 -5.45 -13.18 -12.74
N ARG A 18 -5.31 -14.43 -13.25
CA ARG A 18 -4.41 -14.76 -14.35
C ARG A 18 -4.69 -13.96 -15.62
N ALA A 19 -5.97 -13.79 -15.95
CA ALA A 19 -6.37 -13.04 -17.14
C ALA A 19 -5.99 -11.55 -17.02
N SER A 20 -6.16 -10.97 -15.85
CA SER A 20 -5.78 -9.58 -15.57
C SER A 20 -4.28 -9.36 -15.67
N VAL A 21 -3.48 -10.25 -15.08
CA VAL A 21 -2.00 -10.18 -15.16
C VAL A 21 -1.53 -10.32 -16.62
N SER A 22 -2.14 -11.26 -17.39
CA SER A 22 -1.81 -11.43 -18.80
C SER A 22 -2.17 -10.20 -19.63
N ALA A 23 -3.35 -9.60 -19.41
CA ALA A 23 -3.75 -8.38 -20.09
C ALA A 23 -2.83 -7.20 -19.77
N SER A 24 -2.43 -7.06 -18.51
CA SER A 24 -1.48 -6.02 -18.08
C SER A 24 -0.10 -6.19 -18.74
N MET A 25 0.36 -7.43 -18.87
CA MET A 25 1.60 -7.74 -19.58
C MET A 25 1.50 -7.38 -21.06
N GLN A 26 0.40 -7.75 -21.73
CA GLN A 26 0.17 -7.41 -23.14
C GLN A 26 0.15 -5.90 -23.35
N ALA A 27 -0.57 -5.16 -22.51
CA ALA A 27 -0.59 -3.70 -22.57
C ALA A 27 0.81 -3.09 -22.42
N ARG A 28 1.65 -3.69 -21.57
CA ARG A 28 3.03 -3.24 -21.41
C ARG A 28 3.89 -3.56 -22.63
N MET A 29 3.75 -4.75 -23.19
CA MET A 29 4.44 -5.15 -24.42
C MET A 29 4.10 -4.21 -25.58
N GLU A 30 2.82 -3.85 -25.76
CA GLU A 30 2.38 -2.88 -26.77
C GLU A 30 3.06 -1.52 -26.59
N GLN A 31 3.14 -1.00 -25.35
CA GLN A 31 3.84 0.26 -25.05
C GLN A 31 5.33 0.21 -25.41
N LEU A 32 5.94 -0.98 -25.31
CA LEU A 32 7.36 -1.21 -25.62
C LEU A 32 7.60 -1.59 -27.09
N GLY A 33 6.55 -1.78 -27.89
CA GLY A 33 6.65 -2.25 -29.28
C GLY A 33 7.13 -3.69 -29.40
N LEU A 34 6.89 -4.53 -28.38
CA LEU A 34 7.30 -5.94 -28.34
C LEU A 34 6.15 -6.82 -28.81
N ALA A 35 6.41 -7.69 -29.79
CA ALA A 35 5.40 -8.60 -30.34
C ALA A 35 5.39 -9.98 -29.67
N ARG A 36 6.47 -10.39 -29.01
CA ARG A 36 6.63 -11.72 -28.43
C ARG A 36 6.80 -11.64 -26.93
N GLU A 37 6.14 -12.51 -26.23
CA GLU A 37 6.24 -12.66 -24.76
C GLU A 37 7.66 -13.04 -24.32
N ASP A 38 8.33 -13.89 -25.11
CA ASP A 38 9.72 -14.29 -24.82
C ASP A 38 10.67 -13.09 -24.80
N ASP A 39 10.53 -12.15 -25.74
CA ASP A 39 11.37 -10.97 -25.83
C ASP A 39 11.18 -10.05 -24.60
N TYR A 40 9.96 -10.00 -24.09
CA TYR A 40 9.65 -9.27 -22.87
C TYR A 40 10.24 -9.96 -21.61
N LEU A 41 10.16 -11.28 -21.54
CA LEU A 41 10.75 -12.07 -20.46
C LEU A 41 12.29 -11.97 -20.47
N GLU A 42 12.93 -12.05 -21.62
CA GLU A 42 14.38 -11.86 -21.76
C GLU A 42 14.80 -10.46 -21.28
N ARG A 43 14.03 -9.43 -21.58
CA ARG A 43 14.29 -8.07 -21.10
C ARG A 43 14.19 -7.97 -19.58
N LEU A 44 13.24 -8.66 -18.94
CA LEU A 44 13.09 -8.71 -17.49
C LEU A 44 14.19 -9.55 -16.81
N LEU A 45 14.62 -10.65 -17.43
CA LEU A 45 15.58 -11.57 -16.83
C LEU A 45 17.03 -11.18 -17.11
N GLY A 46 17.29 -10.61 -18.27
CA GLY A 46 18.66 -10.30 -18.76
C GLY A 46 19.06 -8.83 -18.67
N GLY A 47 18.14 -7.94 -18.23
CA GLY A 47 18.40 -6.51 -18.15
C GLY A 47 19.31 -6.12 -16.97
N ALA A 48 19.92 -4.93 -17.07
CA ALA A 48 20.61 -4.35 -15.92
C ALA A 48 19.63 -4.17 -14.74
N PRO A 49 20.06 -4.38 -13.49
CA PRO A 49 19.15 -4.37 -12.31
C PRO A 49 18.25 -3.15 -12.21
N ALA A 50 18.77 -1.96 -12.52
CA ALA A 50 17.99 -0.73 -12.49
C ALA A 50 16.89 -0.67 -13.57
N LEU A 51 17.14 -1.27 -14.74
CA LEU A 51 16.14 -1.36 -15.82
C LEU A 51 15.05 -2.39 -15.46
N VAL A 52 15.44 -3.51 -14.87
CA VAL A 52 14.52 -4.54 -14.40
C VAL A 52 13.61 -3.98 -13.30
N GLU A 53 14.17 -3.27 -12.33
CA GLU A 53 13.40 -2.63 -11.27
C GLU A 53 12.39 -1.61 -11.82
N THR A 54 12.83 -0.77 -12.77
CA THR A 54 11.96 0.20 -13.42
C THR A 54 10.82 -0.48 -14.17
N GLU A 55 11.12 -1.56 -14.88
CA GLU A 55 10.13 -2.32 -15.65
C GLU A 55 9.13 -3.05 -14.75
N LEU A 56 9.60 -3.67 -13.67
CA LEU A 56 8.74 -4.29 -12.66
C LEU A 56 7.79 -3.26 -12.03
N ARG A 57 8.26 -2.04 -11.76
CA ARG A 57 7.43 -0.95 -11.24
C ARG A 57 6.34 -0.53 -12.23
N HIS A 58 6.65 -0.47 -13.53
CA HIS A 58 5.63 -0.23 -14.55
C HIS A 58 4.58 -1.33 -14.60
N LEU A 59 5.00 -2.59 -14.52
CA LEU A 59 4.10 -3.73 -14.50
C LEU A 59 3.23 -3.74 -13.24
N LEU A 60 3.82 -3.44 -12.07
CA LEU A 60 3.08 -3.33 -10.81
C LEU A 60 1.96 -2.29 -10.88
N ASN A 61 2.22 -1.14 -11.49
CA ASN A 61 1.21 -0.10 -11.70
C ASN A 61 0.03 -0.55 -12.58
N LEU A 62 0.20 -1.61 -13.36
CA LEU A 62 -0.85 -2.18 -14.22
C LEU A 62 -1.61 -3.33 -13.54
N VAL A 63 -0.96 -4.08 -12.65
CA VAL A 63 -1.56 -5.27 -12.03
C VAL A 63 -2.17 -5.00 -10.65
N THR A 64 -1.80 -3.90 -10.01
CA THR A 64 -2.36 -3.52 -8.70
C THR A 64 -3.69 -2.81 -8.85
N VAL A 65 -4.62 -3.13 -7.93
CA VAL A 65 -5.94 -2.48 -7.86
C VAL A 65 -5.79 -1.20 -7.05
N THR A 66 -6.13 -0.07 -7.67
CA THR A 66 -6.06 1.26 -7.04
C THR A 66 -7.40 1.74 -6.50
N GLU A 67 -8.45 0.91 -6.58
CA GLU A 67 -9.77 1.26 -6.09
C GLU A 67 -9.78 1.37 -4.56
N THR A 68 -10.13 2.55 -4.08
CA THR A 68 -10.22 2.85 -2.66
C THR A 68 -11.39 3.79 -2.39
N CYS A 69 -11.86 3.84 -1.16
CA CYS A 69 -12.86 4.81 -0.72
C CYS A 69 -12.71 5.12 0.77
N PHE A 70 -13.23 6.27 1.18
CA PHE A 70 -13.26 6.65 2.58
C PHE A 70 -14.05 5.65 3.41
N PHE A 71 -13.50 5.29 4.59
CA PHE A 71 -14.13 4.38 5.55
C PHE A 71 -14.57 3.02 4.96
N ARG A 72 -13.81 2.47 4.02
CA ARG A 72 -14.12 1.23 3.28
C ARG A 72 -14.51 0.07 4.19
N ASP A 73 -13.89 -0.06 5.36
CA ASP A 73 -14.27 -1.01 6.40
C ASP A 73 -14.62 -0.31 7.72
N ALA A 74 -15.88 0.07 7.86
CA ALA A 74 -16.37 0.77 9.04
C ALA A 74 -16.16 0.00 10.36
N SER A 75 -16.01 -1.33 10.31
CA SER A 75 -15.76 -2.16 11.50
C SER A 75 -14.34 -1.97 12.02
N GLN A 76 -13.37 -1.88 11.12
CA GLN A 76 -11.96 -1.60 11.47
C GLN A 76 -11.81 -0.19 12.07
N PHE A 77 -12.46 0.82 11.50
CA PHE A 77 -12.43 2.19 12.06
C PHE A 77 -13.08 2.27 13.44
N ARG A 78 -14.17 1.52 13.68
CA ARG A 78 -14.76 1.41 15.03
C ARG A 78 -13.81 0.73 16.02
N LEU A 79 -13.11 -0.33 15.60
CA LEU A 79 -12.12 -1.00 16.42
C LEU A 79 -10.95 -0.07 16.75
N LEU A 80 -10.42 0.63 15.74
CA LEU A 80 -9.36 1.62 15.90
C LEU A 80 -9.74 2.67 16.94
N ARG A 81 -10.90 3.31 16.76
CA ARG A 81 -11.36 4.42 17.60
C ARG A 81 -11.70 3.99 19.04
N ASN A 82 -12.43 2.87 19.19
CA ASN A 82 -13.04 2.52 20.47
C ASN A 82 -12.16 1.61 21.34
N TYR A 83 -11.19 0.93 20.76
CA TYR A 83 -10.36 -0.04 21.48
C TYR A 83 -8.86 0.20 21.32
N ILE A 84 -8.36 0.30 20.08
CA ILE A 84 -6.92 0.37 19.84
C ILE A 84 -6.35 1.69 20.35
N MET A 85 -6.93 2.82 19.95
CA MET A 85 -6.42 4.13 20.34
C MET A 85 -6.50 4.39 21.85
N PRO A 86 -7.62 4.10 22.54
CA PRO A 86 -7.66 4.21 24.00
C PRO A 86 -6.61 3.37 24.71
N ALA A 87 -6.37 2.12 24.24
CA ALA A 87 -5.34 1.26 24.82
C ALA A 87 -3.93 1.82 24.63
N LEU A 88 -3.60 2.31 23.42
CA LEU A 88 -2.30 2.92 23.12
C LEU A 88 -2.06 4.20 23.93
N ILE A 89 -3.09 5.02 24.12
CA ILE A 89 -3.01 6.26 24.92
C ILE A 89 -2.78 5.90 26.40
N ALA A 90 -3.49 4.89 26.93
CA ALA A 90 -3.31 4.44 28.30
C ALA A 90 -1.91 3.84 28.55
N ASP A 91 -1.42 3.01 27.64
CA ASP A 91 -0.06 2.44 27.71
C ASP A 91 1.01 3.54 27.69
N ARG A 92 0.83 4.55 26.82
CA ARG A 92 1.72 5.70 26.74
C ARG A 92 1.80 6.49 28.06
N ALA A 93 0.69 6.63 28.77
CA ALA A 93 0.64 7.34 30.05
C ALA A 93 1.45 6.62 31.14
N THR A 94 1.69 5.31 31.01
CA THR A 94 2.48 4.50 31.95
C THR A 94 3.98 4.49 31.65
N CYS A 95 4.39 4.90 30.44
CA CYS A 95 5.80 4.93 30.05
C CYS A 95 6.54 6.11 30.68
N ALA A 96 7.58 5.84 31.47
CA ALA A 96 8.39 6.82 32.19
C ALA A 96 8.99 7.95 31.31
N ASN A 97 9.08 7.72 29.99
CA ASN A 97 9.59 8.69 29.01
C ASN A 97 8.53 9.38 28.14
N GLY A 98 7.24 9.24 28.44
CA GLY A 98 6.08 10.00 27.93
C GLY A 98 6.00 10.43 26.44
N ALA A 99 7.08 10.23 25.68
CA ALA A 99 7.37 10.99 24.46
C ALA A 99 7.33 10.18 23.15
N ARG A 100 6.94 8.90 23.18
CA ARG A 100 6.85 8.15 21.92
C ARG A 100 5.59 8.52 21.15
N ALA A 101 5.76 9.00 19.91
CA ALA A 101 4.64 9.18 19.01
C ALA A 101 3.93 7.84 18.74
N ILE A 102 2.60 7.86 18.67
CA ILE A 102 1.80 6.76 18.14
C ILE A 102 1.95 6.80 16.63
N ARG A 103 2.46 5.73 16.04
CA ARG A 103 2.65 5.62 14.60
C ARG A 103 1.63 4.65 14.03
N ILE A 104 0.93 5.08 13.01
CA ILE A 104 -0.06 4.30 12.28
C ILE A 104 0.40 4.22 10.83
N TRP A 105 0.47 3.01 10.31
CA TRP A 105 0.86 2.75 8.94
C TRP A 105 -0.31 2.22 8.12
N SER A 106 -0.71 2.99 7.10
CA SER A 106 -1.66 2.58 6.07
C SER A 106 -0.86 2.00 4.90
N ALA A 107 -0.76 0.68 4.87
CA ALA A 107 -0.02 -0.05 3.86
C ALA A 107 -0.92 -0.41 2.67
N GLY A 108 -0.55 0.00 1.45
CA GLY A 108 -1.41 -0.14 0.27
C GLY A 108 -2.51 0.93 0.27
N CYS A 109 -2.16 2.18 0.59
CA CYS A 109 -3.12 3.26 0.81
C CYS A 109 -3.74 3.83 -0.47
N SER A 110 -3.29 3.40 -1.65
CA SER A 110 -3.70 3.94 -2.94
C SER A 110 -3.63 5.47 -2.96
N SER A 111 -4.69 6.17 -3.32
CA SER A 111 -4.77 7.64 -3.35
C SER A 111 -4.93 8.30 -1.96
N GLY A 112 -4.89 7.52 -0.88
CA GLY A 112 -4.77 8.02 0.49
C GLY A 112 -6.05 8.02 1.31
N GLU A 113 -7.19 7.57 0.77
CA GLU A 113 -8.49 7.59 1.45
C GLU A 113 -8.46 6.88 2.80
N GLU A 114 -7.69 5.78 2.93
CA GLU A 114 -7.55 5.09 4.21
C GLU A 114 -6.77 5.93 5.22
N ALA A 115 -5.65 6.51 4.82
CA ALA A 115 -4.84 7.36 5.70
C ALA A 115 -5.62 8.58 6.19
N TYR A 116 -6.38 9.23 5.31
CA TYR A 116 -7.28 10.32 5.67
C TYR A 116 -8.46 9.86 6.53
N SER A 117 -9.04 8.68 6.25
CA SER A 117 -10.12 8.12 7.08
C SER A 117 -9.64 7.83 8.51
N ILE A 118 -8.39 7.36 8.66
CA ILE A 118 -7.77 7.20 9.97
C ILE A 118 -7.67 8.56 10.67
N ALA A 119 -7.17 9.58 10.00
CA ALA A 119 -7.04 10.92 10.57
C ALA A 119 -8.40 11.48 11.03
N ILE A 120 -9.42 11.37 10.19
CA ILE A 120 -10.79 11.82 10.52
C ILE A 120 -11.34 11.04 11.72
N ALA A 121 -11.19 9.70 11.75
CA ALA A 121 -11.67 8.88 12.86
C ALA A 121 -10.99 9.23 14.20
N LEU A 122 -9.72 9.60 14.17
CA LEU A 122 -8.97 10.04 15.36
C LEU A 122 -9.37 11.45 15.81
N ASP A 123 -9.66 12.34 14.86
CA ASP A 123 -10.15 13.68 15.18
C ASP A 123 -11.55 13.63 15.81
N GLU A 124 -12.47 12.87 15.22
CA GLU A 124 -13.81 12.62 15.78
C GLU A 124 -13.77 12.02 17.20
N ALA A 125 -12.75 11.20 17.49
CA ALA A 125 -12.50 10.65 18.82
C ALA A 125 -11.75 11.61 19.76
N SER A 126 -11.50 12.84 19.35
CA SER A 126 -10.76 13.87 20.11
C SER A 126 -9.34 13.45 20.51
N VAL A 127 -8.73 12.53 19.77
CA VAL A 127 -7.38 12.02 20.06
C VAL A 127 -6.34 13.13 19.94
N PHE A 128 -6.45 13.98 18.91
CA PHE A 128 -5.51 15.08 18.68
C PHE A 128 -5.59 16.19 19.74
N THR A 129 -6.76 16.39 20.36
CA THR A 129 -6.93 17.35 21.46
C THR A 129 -6.51 16.78 22.81
N ALA A 130 -6.56 15.45 22.98
CA ALA A 130 -6.17 14.75 24.19
C ALA A 130 -4.65 14.51 24.30
N LEU A 131 -3.91 14.60 23.22
CA LEU A 131 -2.48 14.32 23.15
C LEU A 131 -1.68 15.60 22.80
N PRO A 132 -0.42 15.72 23.27
CA PRO A 132 0.46 16.79 22.83
C PRO A 132 0.64 16.83 21.31
N GLU A 133 0.93 17.99 20.75
CA GLU A 133 1.26 18.14 19.34
C GLU A 133 2.31 17.12 18.88
N ARG A 134 2.14 16.60 17.64
CA ARG A 134 3.03 15.61 17.01
C ARG A 134 3.11 14.26 17.75
N SER A 135 2.12 13.97 18.58
CA SER A 135 2.03 12.67 19.28
C SER A 135 1.48 11.54 18.44
N VAL A 136 0.90 11.84 17.28
CA VAL A 136 0.36 10.86 16.32
C VAL A 136 0.97 11.15 14.96
N GLU A 137 1.47 10.11 14.33
CA GLU A 137 2.00 10.12 12.96
C GLU A 137 1.27 9.08 12.14
N ILE A 138 0.70 9.47 11.00
CA ILE A 138 0.04 8.57 10.06
C ILE A 138 0.87 8.54 8.79
N ILE A 139 1.32 7.36 8.38
CA ILE A 139 2.15 7.14 7.21
C ILE A 139 1.37 6.29 6.23
N GLY A 140 1.14 6.80 5.03
CA GLY A 140 0.61 6.04 3.90
C GLY A 140 1.74 5.58 2.98
N SER A 141 1.63 4.38 2.45
CA SER A 141 2.51 3.90 1.38
C SER A 141 1.77 2.99 0.43
N ASP A 142 2.15 3.01 -0.84
CA ASP A 142 1.61 2.11 -1.86
C ASP A 142 2.73 1.64 -2.80
N LEU A 143 2.57 0.43 -3.35
CA LEU A 143 3.44 -0.10 -4.39
C LEU A 143 3.17 0.58 -5.74
N ASN A 144 1.93 0.99 -5.97
CA ASN A 144 1.53 1.70 -7.17
C ASN A 144 1.94 3.17 -7.07
N THR A 145 2.83 3.60 -7.95
CA THR A 145 3.33 4.99 -7.97
C THR A 145 2.42 5.96 -8.71
N LYS A 146 1.29 5.47 -9.26
CA LYS A 146 0.28 6.25 -9.98
C LYS A 146 -1.05 6.33 -9.22
N ALA A 147 -1.11 5.72 -8.04
CA ALA A 147 -2.28 5.78 -7.18
C ALA A 147 -2.45 7.16 -6.55
#